data_8b36b5d4a4f3e875f3e60295942aa2b0
#
_entry.id   8b36b5d4a4f3e875f3e60295942aa2b0
#
_cell.length_a   1.000
_cell.length_b   1.000
_cell.length_c   1.000
_cell.angle_alpha   90.00
_cell.angle_beta   90.00
_cell.angle_gamma   90.00
#
_symmetry.space_group_name_H-M   'P 1'
#
loop_
_entity.id
_entity.type
_entity.pdbx_description
1 polymer ?
#
loop_
_entity_poly.entity_id
_entity_poly.type
_entity_poly.pdbx_seq_one_letter_code
_entity_poly.pdbx_strand_id
1 'polypeptide(L)'
;MEKIIRVGIIGQGRSGRNIHAFALELPRLNTKFKIVAVSDRIPERMKESCENNPGCKAYENYKDMLKDPNIDLIVNATQSKDHVDVSIEALEAGYAVLCEKPMAARLADVDRLEAAIKRTGKFFAMFQQSRFAPTFRKVKEVMDSGVLGRIVMVKMAFNCFARRWDWQTLQYMDAGSLLNTGPHPLDQALQLMGNVDPDQILCVMDRANTFGDAEDHVKLIMTAKDRPTIDLEVSSCCMYSPYVYSVYGTQGCLLGDHKKLDWKFYRPVEAPAQKLIRTPLEGRVYCSENLSFYEEHWESSAEGMKFEFRTEMLYLDLYEALVNGKKLEVQFDEVRRQIMVIEECHRQNPLSRDFEPEA
;
A
#
# COMPACT_ATOMS: atom_id res chain seq x y z
N MET A 1 2.62 0.92 -34.15
CA MET A 1 3.58 0.41 -33.14
C MET A 1 3.14 0.95 -31.79
N GLU A 2 3.10 0.11 -30.76
CA GLU A 2 2.82 0.58 -29.41
C GLU A 2 3.90 1.59 -28.98
N LYS A 3 3.50 2.62 -28.24
CA LYS A 3 4.43 3.65 -27.74
C LYS A 3 5.30 3.03 -26.63
N ILE A 4 6.61 3.09 -26.77
CA ILE A 4 7.54 2.67 -25.70
C ILE A 4 7.78 3.88 -24.79
N ILE A 5 7.57 3.70 -23.48
CA ILE A 5 7.85 4.72 -22.46
C ILE A 5 9.32 4.57 -22.03
N ARG A 6 10.09 5.64 -22.17
CA ARG A 6 11.51 5.70 -21.79
C ARG A 6 11.61 6.11 -20.33
N VAL A 7 12.19 5.24 -19.51
CA VAL A 7 12.19 5.36 -18.05
C VAL A 7 13.56 5.76 -17.54
N GLY A 8 13.61 6.80 -16.70
CA GLY A 8 14.73 7.14 -15.84
C GLY A 8 14.43 6.73 -14.39
N ILE A 9 15.34 6.02 -13.72
CA ILE A 9 15.15 5.57 -12.33
C ILE A 9 16.14 6.30 -11.41
N ILE A 10 15.62 7.06 -10.45
CA ILE A 10 16.40 7.73 -9.39
C ILE A 10 16.42 6.83 -8.17
N GLY A 11 17.61 6.42 -7.73
CA GLY A 11 17.82 5.41 -6.69
C GLY A 11 17.87 4.00 -7.26
N GLN A 12 19.03 3.33 -7.08
CA GLN A 12 19.28 1.95 -7.51
C GLN A 12 19.45 1.03 -6.30
N GLY A 13 18.78 1.37 -5.20
CA GLY A 13 18.69 0.52 -4.02
C GLY A 13 17.72 -0.66 -4.24
N ARG A 14 17.25 -1.24 -3.15
CA ARG A 14 16.31 -2.38 -3.21
C ARG A 14 15.09 -2.11 -4.09
N SER A 15 14.42 -0.96 -3.91
CA SER A 15 13.22 -0.65 -4.71
C SER A 15 13.60 -0.38 -6.17
N GLY A 16 14.56 0.50 -6.43
CA GLY A 16 14.93 0.85 -7.80
C GLY A 16 15.41 -0.34 -8.62
N ARG A 17 16.31 -1.18 -8.07
CA ARG A 17 16.85 -2.32 -8.80
C ARG A 17 15.96 -3.56 -8.73
N ASN A 18 15.63 -4.03 -7.50
CA ASN A 18 15.00 -5.35 -7.34
C ASN A 18 13.48 -5.33 -7.51
N ILE A 19 12.87 -4.15 -7.58
CA ILE A 19 11.42 -4.03 -7.82
C ILE A 19 11.17 -3.39 -9.18
N HIS A 20 11.56 -2.12 -9.36
CA HIS A 20 11.23 -1.38 -10.58
C HIS A 20 12.00 -1.88 -11.80
N ALA A 21 13.33 -1.86 -11.79
CA ALA A 21 14.12 -2.29 -12.93
C ALA A 21 13.86 -3.76 -13.26
N PHE A 22 13.82 -4.63 -12.24
CA PHE A 22 13.50 -6.04 -12.43
C PHE A 22 12.14 -6.24 -13.12
N ALA A 23 11.08 -5.55 -12.66
CA ALA A 23 9.76 -5.68 -13.28
C ALA A 23 9.75 -5.20 -14.73
N LEU A 24 10.40 -4.07 -15.02
CA LEU A 24 10.47 -3.50 -16.38
C LEU A 24 11.25 -4.39 -17.36
N GLU A 25 12.13 -5.25 -16.87
CA GLU A 25 12.88 -6.24 -17.65
C GLU A 25 12.02 -7.49 -17.99
N LEU A 26 10.89 -7.70 -17.31
CA LEU A 26 10.01 -8.86 -17.55
C LEU A 26 9.27 -8.77 -18.90
N PRO A 27 8.96 -9.94 -19.53
CA PRO A 27 8.37 -10.00 -20.88
C PRO A 27 7.08 -9.19 -21.09
N ARG A 28 6.25 -9.03 -20.07
CA ARG A 28 5.00 -8.26 -20.15
C ARG A 28 5.23 -6.75 -20.24
N LEU A 29 6.35 -6.25 -19.71
CA LEU A 29 6.63 -4.84 -19.58
C LEU A 29 7.75 -4.35 -20.50
N ASN A 30 8.72 -5.18 -20.87
CA ASN A 30 9.89 -4.77 -21.66
C ASN A 30 9.56 -4.35 -23.11
N THR A 31 8.37 -4.67 -23.60
CA THR A 31 7.83 -4.16 -24.88
C THR A 31 7.15 -2.80 -24.76
N LYS A 32 6.81 -2.38 -23.54
CA LYS A 32 6.06 -1.15 -23.23
C LYS A 32 6.94 -0.08 -22.59
N PHE A 33 7.95 -0.51 -21.84
CA PHE A 33 8.88 0.37 -21.12
C PHE A 33 10.31 0.01 -21.47
N LYS A 34 11.19 1.01 -21.46
CA LYS A 34 12.63 0.84 -21.64
C LYS A 34 13.37 1.71 -20.64
N ILE A 35 14.25 1.10 -19.84
CA ILE A 35 15.15 1.83 -18.94
C ILE A 35 16.24 2.49 -19.80
N VAL A 36 16.31 3.81 -19.78
CA VAL A 36 17.24 4.61 -20.59
C VAL A 36 18.21 5.41 -19.74
N ALA A 37 17.91 5.61 -18.46
CA ALA A 37 18.75 6.36 -17.53
C ALA A 37 18.59 5.85 -16.10
N VAL A 38 19.68 5.89 -15.33
CA VAL A 38 19.68 5.59 -13.90
C VAL A 38 20.55 6.59 -13.15
N SER A 39 20.18 6.87 -11.89
CA SER A 39 20.98 7.68 -10.99
C SER A 39 21.04 7.04 -9.60
N ASP A 40 22.23 6.97 -9.03
CA ASP A 40 22.48 6.56 -7.63
C ASP A 40 23.74 7.22 -7.11
N ARG A 41 23.89 7.33 -5.79
CA ARG A 41 25.11 7.81 -5.12
C ARG A 41 26.25 6.77 -5.14
N ILE A 42 25.91 5.51 -5.40
CA ILE A 42 26.84 4.37 -5.43
C ILE A 42 27.11 3.98 -6.87
N PRO A 43 28.31 4.25 -7.43
CA PRO A 43 28.62 4.03 -8.85
C PRO A 43 28.42 2.59 -9.32
N GLU A 44 28.73 1.60 -8.46
CA GLU A 44 28.62 0.19 -8.79
C GLU A 44 27.17 -0.22 -9.08
N ARG A 45 26.19 0.37 -8.40
CA ARG A 45 24.75 0.12 -8.63
C ARG A 45 24.29 0.63 -9.99
N MET A 46 24.79 1.78 -10.41
CA MET A 46 24.50 2.32 -11.74
C MET A 46 25.14 1.48 -12.84
N LYS A 47 26.38 1.02 -12.62
CA LYS A 47 27.10 0.14 -13.56
C LYS A 47 26.32 -1.14 -13.80
N GLU A 48 25.91 -1.84 -12.74
CA GLU A 48 25.08 -3.05 -12.82
C GLU A 48 23.79 -2.82 -13.61
N SER A 49 23.11 -1.71 -13.34
CA SER A 49 21.85 -1.37 -14.03
C SER A 49 22.07 -1.12 -15.53
N CYS A 50 23.15 -0.44 -15.91
CA CYS A 50 23.48 -0.19 -17.31
C CYS A 50 23.96 -1.45 -18.06
N GLU A 51 24.63 -2.37 -17.39
CA GLU A 51 25.00 -3.67 -17.96
C GLU A 51 23.76 -4.51 -18.32
N ASN A 52 22.73 -4.47 -17.48
CA ASN A 52 21.47 -5.16 -17.75
C ASN A 52 20.57 -4.46 -18.78
N ASN A 53 20.76 -3.16 -19.02
CA ASN A 53 19.96 -2.35 -19.92
C ASN A 53 20.82 -1.66 -20.99
N PRO A 54 21.12 -2.30 -22.12
CA PRO A 54 21.96 -1.76 -23.17
C PRO A 54 21.50 -0.40 -23.68
N GLY A 55 22.39 0.59 -23.66
CA GLY A 55 22.13 1.97 -24.02
C GLY A 55 21.59 2.85 -22.89
N CYS A 56 21.47 2.30 -21.67
CA CYS A 56 21.18 3.09 -20.48
C CYS A 56 22.36 4.00 -20.13
N LYS A 57 22.06 5.21 -19.68
CA LYS A 57 23.04 6.19 -19.20
C LYS A 57 23.03 6.23 -17.66
N ALA A 58 24.21 6.31 -17.07
CA ALA A 58 24.42 6.51 -15.65
C ALA A 58 24.64 7.98 -15.33
N TYR A 59 24.01 8.48 -14.27
CA TYR A 59 24.15 9.84 -13.77
C TYR A 59 24.44 9.83 -12.28
N GLU A 60 25.60 10.33 -11.86
CA GLU A 60 25.96 10.46 -10.44
C GLU A 60 25.00 11.42 -9.71
N ASN A 61 24.54 12.45 -10.42
CA ASN A 61 23.58 13.42 -9.90
C ASN A 61 22.28 13.34 -10.72
N TYR A 62 21.18 13.02 -10.07
CA TYR A 62 19.86 12.94 -10.72
C TYR A 62 19.43 14.27 -11.36
N LYS A 63 19.90 15.42 -10.87
CA LYS A 63 19.62 16.73 -11.48
C LYS A 63 20.19 16.86 -12.90
N ASP A 64 21.28 16.15 -13.19
CA ASP A 64 21.82 16.07 -14.55
C ASP A 64 21.00 15.11 -15.40
N MET A 65 20.49 14.02 -14.82
CA MET A 65 19.54 13.12 -15.49
C MET A 65 18.24 13.84 -15.86
N LEU A 66 17.75 14.77 -15.03
CA LEU A 66 16.56 15.59 -15.30
C LEU A 66 16.74 16.58 -16.48
N LYS A 67 17.94 16.68 -17.06
CA LYS A 67 18.21 17.46 -18.30
C LYS A 67 18.20 16.59 -19.55
N ASP A 68 18.08 15.24 -19.45
CA ASP A 68 18.09 14.33 -20.59
C ASP A 68 16.72 14.25 -21.28
N PRO A 69 16.55 14.84 -22.51
CA PRO A 69 15.25 14.84 -23.19
C PRO A 69 14.79 13.45 -23.66
N ASN A 70 15.61 12.42 -23.49
CA ASN A 70 15.27 11.05 -23.88
C ASN A 70 14.47 10.29 -22.82
N ILE A 71 14.03 10.94 -21.76
CA ILE A 71 13.22 10.33 -20.69
C ILE A 71 11.77 10.79 -20.84
N ASP A 72 10.83 9.88 -20.67
CA ASP A 72 9.38 10.17 -20.65
C ASP A 72 8.81 10.08 -19.21
N LEU A 73 9.34 9.17 -18.39
CA LEU A 73 8.88 8.87 -17.04
C LEU A 73 10.08 8.80 -16.08
N ILE A 74 10.00 9.50 -14.98
CA ILE A 74 10.91 9.33 -13.82
C ILE A 74 10.26 8.40 -12.80
N VAL A 75 10.98 7.35 -12.41
CA VAL A 75 10.68 6.53 -11.24
C VAL A 75 11.52 7.05 -10.09
N ASN A 76 10.86 7.62 -9.08
CA ASN A 76 11.51 8.09 -7.87
C ASN A 76 11.53 6.97 -6.82
N ALA A 77 12.68 6.30 -6.70
CA ALA A 77 12.96 5.23 -5.73
C ALA A 77 14.06 5.63 -4.74
N THR A 78 14.10 6.90 -4.37
CA THR A 78 15.01 7.48 -3.36
C THR A 78 14.67 7.01 -1.95
N GLN A 79 15.25 7.61 -0.93
CA GLN A 79 14.85 7.42 0.46
C GLN A 79 13.56 8.18 0.76
N SER A 80 12.75 7.70 1.71
CA SER A 80 11.39 8.22 1.99
C SER A 80 11.36 9.74 2.18
N LYS A 81 12.32 10.30 2.92
CA LYS A 81 12.44 11.74 3.18
C LYS A 81 12.65 12.60 1.92
N ASP A 82 13.20 11.99 0.85
CA ASP A 82 13.54 12.69 -0.39
C ASP A 82 12.42 12.58 -1.44
N HIS A 83 11.37 11.77 -1.21
CA HIS A 83 10.33 11.47 -2.20
C HIS A 83 9.63 12.72 -2.72
N VAL A 84 9.25 13.64 -1.83
CA VAL A 84 8.49 14.84 -2.21
C VAL A 84 9.36 15.80 -3.01
N ASP A 85 10.53 16.15 -2.52
CA ASP A 85 11.40 17.14 -3.18
C ASP A 85 11.89 16.66 -4.53
N VAL A 86 12.35 15.40 -4.64
CA VAL A 86 12.78 14.81 -5.90
C VAL A 86 11.62 14.70 -6.90
N SER A 87 10.40 14.37 -6.42
CA SER A 87 9.23 14.32 -7.30
C SER A 87 8.84 15.71 -7.81
N ILE A 88 8.88 16.74 -6.96
CA ILE A 88 8.63 18.13 -7.38
C ILE A 88 9.64 18.58 -8.41
N GLU A 89 10.95 18.38 -8.18
CA GLU A 89 12.01 18.74 -9.15
C GLU A 89 11.82 18.02 -10.50
N ALA A 90 11.43 16.74 -10.50
CA ALA A 90 11.16 16.00 -11.73
C ALA A 90 9.92 16.52 -12.48
N LEU A 91 8.84 16.85 -11.77
CA LEU A 91 7.64 17.47 -12.35
C LEU A 91 7.95 18.84 -12.96
N GLU A 92 8.74 19.67 -12.26
CA GLU A 92 9.16 21.00 -12.73
C GLU A 92 10.12 20.92 -13.94
N ALA A 93 10.94 19.87 -14.00
CA ALA A 93 11.75 19.57 -15.18
C ALA A 93 10.92 19.05 -16.37
N GLY A 94 9.61 18.81 -16.18
CA GLY A 94 8.68 18.48 -17.26
C GLY A 94 8.37 17.00 -17.44
N TYR A 95 8.79 16.14 -16.53
CA TYR A 95 8.59 14.69 -16.62
C TYR A 95 7.30 14.22 -15.98
N ALA A 96 6.77 13.07 -16.46
CA ALA A 96 5.86 12.25 -15.69
C ALA A 96 6.63 11.58 -14.54
N VAL A 97 5.96 11.37 -13.40
CA VAL A 97 6.60 10.79 -12.20
C VAL A 97 5.79 9.60 -11.67
N LEU A 98 6.47 8.49 -11.38
CA LEU A 98 6.02 7.42 -10.51
C LEU A 98 6.87 7.47 -9.24
N CYS A 99 6.23 7.72 -8.08
CA CYS A 99 6.92 7.81 -6.80
C CYS A 99 6.72 6.55 -5.95
N GLU A 100 7.78 6.07 -5.30
CA GLU A 100 7.71 5.02 -4.28
C GLU A 100 6.94 5.49 -3.04
N LYS A 101 6.41 4.51 -2.30
CA LYS A 101 5.77 4.76 -1.01
C LYS A 101 6.81 4.87 0.13
N PRO A 102 6.52 5.63 1.18
CA PRO A 102 5.35 6.50 1.36
C PRO A 102 5.44 7.73 0.46
N MET A 103 4.31 8.31 0.07
CA MET A 103 4.31 9.56 -0.72
C MET A 103 4.97 10.70 0.04
N ALA A 104 4.67 10.81 1.31
CA ALA A 104 5.16 11.79 2.26
C ALA A 104 4.93 11.26 3.69
N ALA A 105 5.49 11.94 4.69
CA ALA A 105 5.20 11.67 6.10
C ALA A 105 4.15 12.64 6.67
N ARG A 106 3.91 13.79 6.01
CA ARG A 106 3.06 14.88 6.50
C ARG A 106 2.17 15.44 5.40
N LEU A 107 0.98 15.91 5.77
CA LEU A 107 0.04 16.55 4.83
C LEU A 107 0.61 17.83 4.19
N ALA A 108 1.37 18.61 4.93
CA ALA A 108 2.01 19.80 4.37
C ALA A 108 2.92 19.49 3.17
N ASP A 109 3.61 18.35 3.18
CA ASP A 109 4.45 17.89 2.08
C ASP A 109 3.58 17.37 0.91
N VAL A 110 2.45 16.72 1.21
CA VAL A 110 1.46 16.35 0.18
C VAL A 110 0.89 17.59 -0.51
N ASP A 111 0.57 18.65 0.25
CA ASP A 111 0.06 19.92 -0.31
C ASP A 111 1.09 20.59 -1.22
N ARG A 112 2.39 20.55 -0.89
CA ARG A 112 3.48 21.03 -1.75
C ARG A 112 3.54 20.25 -3.06
N LEU A 113 3.45 18.92 -2.99
CA LEU A 113 3.47 18.04 -4.15
C LEU A 113 2.24 18.27 -5.05
N GLU A 114 1.04 18.37 -4.44
CA GLU A 114 -0.20 18.64 -5.17
C GLU A 114 -0.14 19.98 -5.90
N ALA A 115 0.40 21.02 -5.25
CA ALA A 115 0.61 22.33 -5.87
C ALA A 115 1.56 22.24 -7.07
N ALA A 116 2.64 21.43 -6.99
CA ALA A 116 3.55 21.21 -8.12
C ALA A 116 2.87 20.46 -9.27
N ILE A 117 2.09 19.42 -8.99
CA ILE A 117 1.30 18.68 -10.00
C ILE A 117 0.34 19.66 -10.71
N LYS A 118 -0.40 20.47 -9.97
CA LYS A 118 -1.34 21.45 -10.54
C LYS A 118 -0.62 22.52 -11.37
N ARG A 119 0.50 23.04 -10.90
CA ARG A 119 1.30 24.08 -11.58
C ARG A 119 1.92 23.58 -12.87
N THR A 120 2.46 22.37 -12.87
CA THR A 120 3.16 21.81 -14.04
C THR A 120 2.22 21.12 -15.04
N GLY A 121 1.04 20.69 -14.59
CA GLY A 121 0.11 19.87 -15.36
C GLY A 121 0.68 18.50 -15.75
N LYS A 122 1.76 18.06 -15.09
CA LYS A 122 2.43 16.79 -15.37
C LYS A 122 1.79 15.62 -14.66
N PHE A 123 1.94 14.44 -15.25
CA PHE A 123 1.40 13.21 -14.72
C PHE A 123 2.18 12.78 -13.48
N PHE A 124 1.45 12.40 -12.43
CA PHE A 124 2.00 11.84 -11.21
C PHE A 124 1.24 10.58 -10.79
N ALA A 125 1.97 9.55 -10.39
CA ALA A 125 1.42 8.31 -9.88
C ALA A 125 2.19 7.82 -8.64
N MET A 126 1.50 7.04 -7.80
CA MET A 126 2.08 6.38 -6.63
C MET A 126 2.28 4.89 -6.85
N PHE A 127 3.40 4.37 -6.37
CA PHE A 127 3.69 2.94 -6.40
C PHE A 127 2.98 2.20 -5.26
N GLN A 128 1.67 1.95 -5.43
CA GLN A 128 0.83 1.25 -4.44
C GLN A 128 0.39 -0.13 -4.99
N GLN A 129 1.38 -0.98 -5.32
CA GLN A 129 1.17 -2.27 -5.97
C GLN A 129 0.34 -3.26 -5.13
N SER A 130 0.25 -3.07 -3.81
CA SER A 130 -0.57 -3.91 -2.94
C SER A 130 -2.07 -3.84 -3.27
N ARG A 131 -2.55 -2.77 -3.94
CA ARG A 131 -3.90 -2.65 -4.47
C ARG A 131 -4.22 -3.74 -5.49
N PHE A 132 -3.19 -4.24 -6.19
CA PHE A 132 -3.30 -5.28 -7.21
C PHE A 132 -3.11 -6.70 -6.66
N ALA A 133 -2.98 -6.88 -5.33
CA ALA A 133 -2.84 -8.19 -4.72
C ALA A 133 -4.11 -9.03 -4.95
N PRO A 134 -4.01 -10.26 -5.53
CA PRO A 134 -5.18 -11.08 -5.84
C PRO A 134 -6.05 -11.37 -4.62
N THR A 135 -5.42 -11.65 -3.49
CA THR A 135 -6.14 -11.91 -2.22
C THR A 135 -6.94 -10.70 -1.76
N PHE A 136 -6.35 -9.49 -1.78
CA PHE A 136 -7.07 -8.27 -1.45
C PHE A 136 -8.27 -8.04 -2.39
N ARG A 137 -8.07 -8.21 -3.70
CA ARG A 137 -9.15 -8.09 -4.69
C ARG A 137 -10.27 -9.10 -4.44
N LYS A 138 -9.91 -10.32 -4.03
CA LYS A 138 -10.90 -11.35 -3.69
C LYS A 138 -11.66 -11.01 -2.41
N VAL A 139 -10.99 -10.51 -1.37
CA VAL A 139 -11.67 -10.01 -0.15
C VAL A 139 -12.69 -8.95 -0.51
N LYS A 140 -12.29 -7.96 -1.33
CA LYS A 140 -13.19 -6.90 -1.79
C LYS A 140 -14.36 -7.46 -2.61
N GLU A 141 -14.11 -8.39 -3.53
CA GLU A 141 -15.15 -9.06 -4.33
C GLU A 141 -16.19 -9.75 -3.44
N VAL A 142 -15.75 -10.52 -2.42
CA VAL A 142 -16.64 -11.20 -1.49
C VAL A 142 -17.45 -10.21 -0.65
N MET A 143 -16.84 -9.12 -0.19
CA MET A 143 -17.56 -8.06 0.53
C MET A 143 -18.59 -7.37 -0.37
N ASP A 144 -18.20 -6.99 -1.58
CA ASP A 144 -19.06 -6.29 -2.56
C ASP A 144 -20.20 -7.19 -3.08
N SER A 145 -20.05 -8.51 -3.07
CA SER A 145 -21.13 -9.45 -3.44
C SER A 145 -22.32 -9.42 -2.51
N GLY A 146 -22.15 -8.89 -1.29
CA GLY A 146 -23.19 -8.83 -0.27
C GLY A 146 -23.48 -10.16 0.42
N VAL A 147 -22.78 -11.25 0.08
CA VAL A 147 -23.02 -12.59 0.65
C VAL A 147 -22.81 -12.63 2.18
N LEU A 148 -21.96 -11.76 2.72
CA LEU A 148 -21.72 -11.63 4.15
C LEU A 148 -22.74 -10.71 4.85
N GLY A 149 -23.69 -10.14 4.11
CA GLY A 149 -24.61 -9.10 4.61
C GLY A 149 -23.90 -7.76 4.82
N ARG A 150 -24.42 -6.93 5.73
CA ARG A 150 -23.77 -5.67 6.09
C ARG A 150 -22.48 -5.97 6.85
N ILE A 151 -21.37 -5.45 6.35
CA ILE A 151 -20.07 -5.61 7.01
C ILE A 151 -20.04 -4.77 8.29
N VAL A 152 -19.65 -5.40 9.38
CA VAL A 152 -19.57 -4.80 10.72
C VAL A 152 -18.16 -4.39 11.07
N MET A 153 -17.19 -5.28 10.77
CA MET A 153 -15.78 -5.09 11.12
C MET A 153 -14.88 -5.76 10.09
N VAL A 154 -13.78 -5.10 9.80
CA VAL A 154 -12.66 -5.66 9.03
C VAL A 154 -11.42 -5.62 9.92
N LYS A 155 -10.88 -6.79 10.25
CA LYS A 155 -9.59 -6.91 10.94
C LYS A 155 -8.52 -7.27 9.94
N MET A 156 -7.38 -6.59 10.05
CA MET A 156 -6.22 -6.83 9.21
C MET A 156 -4.96 -6.91 10.08
N ALA A 157 -4.13 -7.93 9.83
CA ALA A 157 -2.88 -8.12 10.57
C ALA A 157 -1.73 -8.38 9.59
N PHE A 158 -0.87 -7.38 9.43
CA PHE A 158 0.33 -7.43 8.61
C PHE A 158 1.56 -7.54 9.52
N ASN A 159 1.71 -8.71 10.09
CA ASN A 159 2.63 -8.98 11.18
C ASN A 159 3.77 -9.89 10.76
N CYS A 160 4.92 -9.67 11.38
CA CYS A 160 6.08 -10.56 11.31
C CYS A 160 6.86 -10.47 12.62
N PHE A 161 7.92 -11.25 12.73
CA PHE A 161 8.92 -11.06 13.79
C PHE A 161 10.23 -10.63 13.15
N ALA A 162 10.65 -9.38 13.38
CA ALA A 162 11.85 -8.82 12.81
C ALA A 162 12.54 -7.85 13.76
N ARG A 163 13.86 -7.88 13.77
CA ARG A 163 14.72 -6.89 14.42
C ARG A 163 15.50 -6.16 13.32
N ARG A 164 15.29 -4.84 13.22
CA ARG A 164 15.92 -4.04 12.16
C ARG A 164 16.85 -2.98 12.75
N TRP A 165 17.88 -2.63 11.98
CA TRP A 165 18.91 -1.64 12.34
C TRP A 165 19.41 -0.83 11.15
N ASP A 166 18.61 -0.75 10.09
CA ASP A 166 18.88 0.08 8.90
C ASP A 166 18.17 1.44 8.98
N TRP A 167 18.41 2.29 7.99
CA TRP A 167 17.85 3.64 7.93
C TRP A 167 16.31 3.69 8.00
N GLN A 168 15.61 2.60 7.65
CA GLN A 168 14.15 2.51 7.75
C GLN A 168 13.65 2.34 9.18
N THR A 169 14.52 2.47 10.17
CA THR A 169 14.18 2.49 11.59
C THR A 169 14.41 3.86 12.24
N LEU A 170 14.70 4.91 11.42
CA LEU A 170 15.06 6.24 11.88
C LEU A 170 13.96 7.26 11.55
N GLN A 171 13.47 7.99 12.59
CA GLN A 171 12.39 8.95 12.42
C GLN A 171 12.77 10.10 11.46
N TYR A 172 14.02 10.59 11.51
CA TYR A 172 14.48 11.68 10.63
C TYR A 172 14.59 11.28 9.15
N MET A 173 14.45 9.98 8.85
CA MET A 173 14.41 9.44 7.48
C MET A 173 12.98 9.27 6.95
N ASP A 174 11.97 9.77 7.68
CA ASP A 174 10.56 9.51 7.43
C ASP A 174 10.29 7.99 7.30
N ALA A 175 10.74 7.24 8.31
CA ALA A 175 10.67 5.80 8.36
C ALA A 175 9.88 5.30 9.58
N GLY A 176 9.88 4.00 9.83
CA GLY A 176 9.05 3.32 10.81
C GLY A 176 8.09 2.34 10.14
N SER A 177 7.50 1.45 10.91
CA SER A 177 6.63 0.41 10.35
C SER A 177 5.40 0.97 9.66
N LEU A 178 4.83 2.06 10.17
CA LEU A 178 3.64 2.69 9.58
C LEU A 178 3.95 3.38 8.25
N LEU A 179 5.15 3.95 8.08
CA LEU A 179 5.60 4.58 6.83
C LEU A 179 6.24 3.56 5.86
N ASN A 180 6.78 2.45 6.35
CA ASN A 180 7.43 1.44 5.50
C ASN A 180 6.48 0.32 5.06
N THR A 181 5.94 -0.47 5.98
CA THR A 181 5.01 -1.57 5.70
C THR A 181 3.57 -1.06 5.65
N GLY A 182 3.22 -0.17 6.57
CA GLY A 182 1.88 0.35 6.81
C GLY A 182 1.17 0.95 5.60
N PRO A 183 1.84 1.62 4.63
CA PRO A 183 1.14 2.15 3.47
C PRO A 183 0.36 1.09 2.68
N HIS A 184 0.84 -0.14 2.62
CA HIS A 184 0.17 -1.22 1.91
C HIS A 184 -1.14 -1.67 2.57
N PRO A 185 -1.13 -2.13 3.84
CA PRO A 185 -2.37 -2.54 4.49
C PRO A 185 -3.31 -1.38 4.83
N LEU A 186 -2.79 -0.18 5.08
CA LEU A 186 -3.63 0.99 5.34
C LEU A 186 -4.41 1.42 4.09
N ASP A 187 -3.77 1.39 2.91
CA ASP A 187 -4.45 1.60 1.65
C ASP A 187 -5.62 0.62 1.46
N GLN A 188 -5.35 -0.66 1.65
CA GLN A 188 -6.36 -1.70 1.56
C GLN A 188 -7.48 -1.52 2.60
N ALA A 189 -7.13 -1.19 3.83
CA ALA A 189 -8.08 -0.95 4.91
C ALA A 189 -9.04 0.22 4.59
N LEU A 190 -8.51 1.33 4.08
CA LEU A 190 -9.33 2.47 3.65
C LEU A 190 -10.23 2.12 2.47
N GLN A 191 -9.77 1.29 1.53
CA GLN A 191 -10.61 0.78 0.44
C GLN A 191 -11.75 -0.11 0.97
N LEU A 192 -11.47 -1.01 1.92
CA LEU A 192 -12.47 -1.89 2.53
C LEU A 192 -13.44 -1.13 3.44
N MET A 193 -13.04 0.04 3.96
CA MET A 193 -13.92 0.96 4.68
C MET A 193 -14.86 1.75 3.73
N GLY A 194 -14.65 1.64 2.42
CA GLY A 194 -15.42 2.32 1.39
C GLY A 194 -14.80 3.63 0.89
N ASN A 195 -13.49 3.78 1.08
CA ASN A 195 -12.69 4.90 0.58
C ASN A 195 -13.20 6.28 1.05
N VAL A 196 -13.57 6.37 2.32
CA VAL A 196 -14.02 7.61 2.98
C VAL A 196 -13.02 8.06 4.04
N ASP A 197 -13.10 9.32 4.44
CA ASP A 197 -12.31 9.81 5.57
C ASP A 197 -12.85 9.20 6.87
N PRO A 198 -11.99 8.68 7.77
CA PRO A 198 -12.41 8.22 9.09
C PRO A 198 -12.97 9.37 9.93
N ASP A 199 -14.10 9.13 10.63
CA ASP A 199 -14.63 10.06 11.63
C ASP A 199 -13.80 10.02 12.93
N GLN A 200 -13.25 8.84 13.24
CA GLN A 200 -12.41 8.63 14.43
C GLN A 200 -11.22 7.75 14.08
N ILE A 201 -10.08 8.10 14.62
CA ILE A 201 -8.82 7.37 14.54
C ILE A 201 -8.30 7.19 15.96
N LEU A 202 -8.08 5.94 16.37
CA LEU A 202 -7.39 5.58 17.61
C LEU A 202 -6.16 4.75 17.25
N CYS A 203 -4.99 5.23 17.62
CA CYS A 203 -3.74 4.57 17.33
C CYS A 203 -2.89 4.38 18.58
N VAL A 204 -2.29 3.19 18.71
CA VAL A 204 -1.24 2.89 19.69
C VAL A 204 -0.02 2.43 18.94
N MET A 205 1.12 3.03 19.25
CA MET A 205 2.40 2.70 18.65
C MET A 205 3.44 2.40 19.72
N ASP A 206 4.38 1.53 19.39
CA ASP A 206 5.53 1.22 20.24
C ASP A 206 6.78 0.99 19.40
N ARG A 207 7.93 1.21 20.03
CA ARG A 207 9.26 0.86 19.56
C ARG A 207 9.76 -0.31 20.42
N ALA A 208 9.56 -1.53 19.96
CA ALA A 208 9.77 -2.73 20.76
C ALA A 208 11.02 -3.52 20.36
N ASN A 209 11.24 -3.76 19.07
CA ASN A 209 12.29 -4.66 18.55
C ASN A 209 13.35 -3.96 17.71
N THR A 210 13.08 -2.76 17.21
CA THR A 210 13.99 -2.00 16.34
C THR A 210 15.17 -1.40 17.12
N PHE A 211 16.29 -1.16 16.45
CA PHE A 211 17.46 -0.45 16.99
C PHE A 211 17.42 1.06 16.74
N GLY A 212 16.54 1.51 15.85
CA GLY A 212 16.30 2.93 15.61
C GLY A 212 15.29 3.51 16.59
N ASP A 213 14.80 4.72 16.30
CA ASP A 213 13.85 5.47 17.14
C ASP A 213 12.43 5.52 16.56
N ALA A 214 12.21 4.96 15.37
CA ALA A 214 10.90 4.85 14.77
C ALA A 214 10.14 3.61 15.31
N GLU A 215 8.81 3.65 15.22
CA GLU A 215 7.92 2.58 15.66
C GLU A 215 8.08 1.29 14.82
N ASP A 216 7.87 0.14 15.47
CA ASP A 216 7.82 -1.17 14.83
C ASP A 216 6.61 -2.02 15.27
N HIS A 217 5.74 -1.44 16.08
CA HIS A 217 4.42 -1.96 16.43
C HIS A 217 3.38 -0.84 16.33
N VAL A 218 2.32 -1.11 15.59
CA VAL A 218 1.20 -0.19 15.36
C VAL A 218 -0.11 -0.94 15.47
N LYS A 219 -1.02 -0.45 16.32
CA LYS A 219 -2.41 -0.88 16.41
C LYS A 219 -3.32 0.31 16.10
N LEU A 220 -4.15 0.18 15.07
CA LEU A 220 -4.98 1.25 14.52
C LEU A 220 -6.43 0.82 14.46
N ILE A 221 -7.32 1.59 15.08
CA ILE A 221 -8.79 1.45 14.95
C ILE A 221 -9.31 2.69 14.23
N MET A 222 -10.08 2.47 13.17
CA MET A 222 -10.76 3.54 12.43
C MET A 222 -12.26 3.28 12.36
N THR A 223 -13.06 4.32 12.51
CA THR A 223 -14.52 4.27 12.33
C THR A 223 -14.98 5.39 11.40
N ALA A 224 -16.06 5.12 10.66
CA ALA A 224 -16.78 6.12 9.89
C ALA A 224 -18.26 5.78 9.90
N LYS A 225 -19.12 6.81 9.75
CA LYS A 225 -20.58 6.63 9.80
C LYS A 225 -21.02 5.66 8.69
N ASP A 226 -21.85 4.69 9.07
CA ASP A 226 -22.41 3.67 8.17
C ASP A 226 -21.35 2.83 7.42
N ARG A 227 -20.14 2.72 8.00
CA ARG A 227 -19.03 1.93 7.46
C ARG A 227 -18.58 0.88 8.47
N PRO A 228 -17.91 -0.19 8.01
CA PRO A 228 -17.31 -1.15 8.94
C PRO A 228 -16.24 -0.50 9.80
N THR A 229 -16.15 -0.92 11.05
CA THR A 229 -14.97 -0.62 11.86
C THR A 229 -13.75 -1.32 11.28
N ILE A 230 -12.66 -0.59 11.12
CA ILE A 230 -11.37 -1.15 10.73
C ILE A 230 -10.53 -1.37 11.99
N ASP A 231 -9.93 -2.54 12.09
CA ASP A 231 -8.96 -2.93 13.12
C ASP A 231 -7.69 -3.41 12.40
N LEU A 232 -6.71 -2.51 12.26
CA LEU A 232 -5.46 -2.78 11.55
C LEU A 232 -4.29 -2.92 12.54
N GLU A 233 -3.48 -3.95 12.33
CA GLU A 233 -2.23 -4.17 13.06
C GLU A 233 -1.06 -4.33 12.08
N VAL A 234 0.04 -3.63 12.37
CA VAL A 234 1.33 -3.77 11.70
C VAL A 234 2.39 -3.92 12.77
N SER A 235 2.98 -5.11 12.89
CA SER A 235 3.88 -5.41 14.01
C SER A 235 5.08 -6.23 13.58
N SER A 236 6.24 -5.84 14.08
CA SER A 236 7.48 -6.63 14.02
C SER A 236 7.69 -7.53 15.24
N CYS A 237 6.67 -7.65 16.12
CA CYS A 237 6.76 -8.41 17.38
C CYS A 237 5.90 -9.68 17.39
N CYS A 238 5.29 -10.05 16.28
CA CYS A 238 4.36 -11.18 16.19
C CYS A 238 4.95 -12.33 15.37
N MET A 239 5.18 -13.48 16.02
CA MET A 239 5.62 -14.71 15.33
C MET A 239 4.45 -15.53 14.77
N TYR A 240 3.26 -15.39 15.34
CA TYR A 240 2.08 -16.18 15.00
C TYR A 240 0.92 -15.25 14.63
N SER A 241 0.87 -14.84 13.36
CA SER A 241 -0.29 -14.09 12.86
C SER A 241 -1.41 -15.07 12.51
N PRO A 242 -2.57 -15.03 13.18
CA PRO A 242 -3.65 -15.99 12.94
C PRO A 242 -4.38 -15.75 11.61
N TYR A 243 -4.27 -14.58 11.03
CA TYR A 243 -4.88 -14.17 9.76
C TYR A 243 -4.16 -12.94 9.20
N VAL A 244 -4.40 -12.66 7.92
CA VAL A 244 -4.14 -11.35 7.29
C VAL A 244 -5.45 -10.56 7.20
N TYR A 245 -6.54 -11.23 6.84
CA TYR A 245 -7.88 -10.65 6.75
C TYR A 245 -8.86 -11.46 7.59
N SER A 246 -9.69 -10.76 8.36
CA SER A 246 -10.83 -11.34 9.08
C SER A 246 -12.00 -10.34 9.00
N VAL A 247 -13.05 -10.71 8.27
CA VAL A 247 -14.20 -9.84 7.96
C VAL A 247 -15.44 -10.39 8.66
N TYR A 248 -16.13 -9.52 9.40
CA TYR A 248 -17.37 -9.86 10.09
C TYR A 248 -18.55 -9.17 9.42
N GLY A 249 -19.51 -9.93 8.95
CA GLY A 249 -20.76 -9.44 8.41
C GLY A 249 -21.95 -9.96 9.19
N THR A 250 -23.13 -9.40 8.92
CA THR A 250 -24.37 -9.78 9.61
C THR A 250 -24.94 -11.12 9.15
N GLN A 251 -24.44 -11.68 8.05
CA GLN A 251 -24.89 -12.98 7.50
C GLN A 251 -23.76 -13.99 7.36
N GLY A 252 -22.51 -13.59 7.60
CA GLY A 252 -21.37 -14.46 7.47
C GLY A 252 -20.07 -13.78 7.84
N CYS A 253 -18.98 -14.53 7.75
CA CYS A 253 -17.62 -14.04 7.99
C CYS A 253 -16.65 -14.60 6.96
N LEU A 254 -15.52 -13.89 6.79
CA LEU A 254 -14.39 -14.33 5.96
C LEU A 254 -13.14 -14.35 6.83
N LEU A 255 -12.29 -15.34 6.63
CA LEU A 255 -10.99 -15.46 7.27
C LEU A 255 -9.97 -15.92 6.22
N GLY A 256 -8.76 -15.37 6.28
CA GLY A 256 -7.68 -15.86 5.42
C GLY A 256 -6.36 -15.17 5.58
N ASP A 257 -5.40 -15.64 4.81
CA ASP A 257 -4.04 -15.13 4.75
C ASP A 257 -3.72 -14.52 3.36
N HIS A 258 -2.44 -14.37 3.01
CA HIS A 258 -2.04 -13.84 1.69
C HIS A 258 -2.33 -14.82 0.52
N LYS A 259 -2.60 -16.09 0.81
CA LYS A 259 -2.72 -17.15 -0.18
C LYS A 259 -4.14 -17.65 -0.34
N LYS A 260 -4.85 -17.86 0.75
CA LYS A 260 -6.16 -18.50 0.80
C LYS A 260 -7.16 -17.71 1.62
N LEU A 261 -8.42 -17.80 1.23
CA LEU A 261 -9.57 -17.22 1.91
C LEU A 261 -10.66 -18.29 2.06
N ASP A 262 -11.23 -18.36 3.25
CA ASP A 262 -12.39 -19.18 3.56
C ASP A 262 -13.51 -18.25 4.04
N TRP A 263 -14.74 -18.42 3.54
CA TRP A 263 -15.87 -17.67 4.07
C TRP A 263 -17.08 -18.56 4.26
N LYS A 264 -17.83 -18.22 5.31
CA LYS A 264 -18.98 -18.97 5.77
C LYS A 264 -20.14 -18.01 5.99
N PHE A 265 -21.32 -18.38 5.46
CA PHE A 265 -22.49 -17.53 5.52
C PHE A 265 -23.79 -18.36 5.56
N TYR A 266 -24.88 -17.75 6.04
CA TYR A 266 -26.21 -18.30 5.92
C TYR A 266 -27.06 -17.40 5.01
N ARG A 267 -28.13 -17.94 4.46
CA ARG A 267 -29.11 -17.22 3.65
C ARG A 267 -30.31 -16.81 4.51
N PRO A 268 -30.64 -15.51 4.67
CA PRO A 268 -31.71 -15.06 5.53
C PRO A 268 -33.10 -15.65 5.17
N VAL A 269 -33.31 -15.95 3.88
CA VAL A 269 -34.56 -16.56 3.39
C VAL A 269 -34.76 -18.00 3.84
N GLU A 270 -33.69 -18.67 4.27
CA GLU A 270 -33.70 -20.03 4.76
C GLU A 270 -33.68 -20.11 6.31
N ALA A 271 -33.48 -18.95 6.95
CA ALA A 271 -33.46 -18.88 8.40
C ALA A 271 -34.90 -18.79 8.95
N PRO A 272 -35.14 -19.41 10.14
CA PRO A 272 -36.44 -19.28 10.80
C PRO A 272 -36.77 -17.83 11.14
N ALA A 273 -38.03 -17.43 10.98
CA ALA A 273 -38.47 -16.11 11.41
C ALA A 273 -38.40 -16.00 12.95
N GLN A 274 -37.72 -14.96 13.42
CA GLN A 274 -37.54 -14.72 14.86
C GLN A 274 -38.56 -13.71 15.38
N LYS A 275 -39.09 -13.97 16.60
CA LYS A 275 -39.91 -13.02 17.33
C LYS A 275 -39.23 -12.66 18.65
N LEU A 276 -39.08 -11.35 18.91
CA LEU A 276 -38.49 -10.88 20.15
C LEU A 276 -39.34 -11.32 21.36
N ILE A 277 -38.74 -12.08 22.26
CA ILE A 277 -39.33 -12.49 23.56
C ILE A 277 -38.80 -11.55 24.65
N ARG A 278 -39.72 -10.84 25.32
CA ARG A 278 -39.36 -9.82 26.34
C ARG A 278 -39.47 -10.30 27.76
N THR A 279 -39.93 -11.52 27.97
CA THR A 279 -40.06 -12.16 29.28
C THR A 279 -39.01 -13.23 29.47
N PRO A 280 -38.64 -13.55 30.71
CA PRO A 280 -37.77 -14.71 31.00
C PRO A 280 -38.37 -15.98 30.40
N LEU A 281 -37.50 -16.82 29.83
CA LEU A 281 -37.88 -18.13 29.30
C LEU A 281 -38.03 -19.14 30.44
N GLU A 282 -39.02 -20.02 30.31
CA GLU A 282 -39.10 -21.21 31.15
C GLU A 282 -37.87 -22.09 30.91
N GLY A 283 -37.37 -22.74 31.96
CA GLY A 283 -36.25 -23.68 31.84
C GLY A 283 -34.85 -23.08 31.91
N ARG A 284 -34.67 -21.78 32.16
CA ARG A 284 -33.37 -21.11 32.32
C ARG A 284 -32.45 -21.24 31.11
N VAL A 285 -33.02 -21.12 29.90
CA VAL A 285 -32.33 -21.21 28.60
C VAL A 285 -32.28 -19.86 27.90
N TYR A 286 -31.40 -19.74 26.92
CA TYR A 286 -31.39 -18.61 25.99
C TYR A 286 -32.11 -18.97 24.69
N CYS A 287 -32.68 -17.98 24.00
CA CYS A 287 -33.12 -18.16 22.63
C CYS A 287 -31.88 -18.43 21.76
N SER A 288 -31.88 -19.52 21.03
CA SER A 288 -30.87 -19.89 20.07
C SER A 288 -31.49 -20.60 18.88
N GLU A 289 -30.81 -20.60 17.76
CA GLU A 289 -31.21 -21.31 16.56
C GLU A 289 -30.01 -22.03 15.94
N ASN A 290 -30.30 -23.07 15.19
CA ASN A 290 -29.33 -23.76 14.36
C ASN A 290 -29.52 -23.27 12.92
N LEU A 291 -28.53 -22.47 12.43
CA LEU A 291 -28.50 -22.01 11.06
C LEU A 291 -27.79 -23.02 10.15
N SER A 292 -28.29 -23.19 8.96
CA SER A 292 -27.56 -23.90 7.90
C SER A 292 -26.56 -22.96 7.27
N PHE A 293 -25.28 -23.31 7.26
CA PHE A 293 -24.23 -22.49 6.70
C PHE A 293 -23.74 -23.06 5.39
N TYR A 294 -23.43 -22.16 4.47
CA TYR A 294 -22.67 -22.40 3.25
C TYR A 294 -21.22 -22.04 3.52
N GLU A 295 -20.30 -22.79 2.96
CA GLU A 295 -18.86 -22.55 3.06
C GLU A 295 -18.27 -22.50 1.66
N GLU A 296 -17.45 -21.49 1.43
CA GLU A 296 -16.73 -21.29 0.17
C GLU A 296 -15.26 -21.06 0.45
N HIS A 297 -14.45 -21.42 -0.51
CA HIS A 297 -12.99 -21.36 -0.45
C HIS A 297 -12.42 -20.72 -1.72
N TRP A 298 -11.34 -19.98 -1.58
CA TRP A 298 -10.55 -19.47 -2.69
C TRP A 298 -9.06 -19.51 -2.35
N GLU A 299 -8.25 -19.86 -3.35
CA GLU A 299 -6.80 -19.87 -3.25
C GLU A 299 -6.19 -19.13 -4.45
N SER A 300 -5.19 -18.28 -4.17
CA SER A 300 -4.46 -17.55 -5.19
C SER A 300 -3.63 -18.51 -6.06
N SER A 301 -3.56 -18.24 -7.35
CA SER A 301 -2.67 -18.96 -8.24
C SER A 301 -1.20 -18.77 -7.84
N ALA A 302 -0.35 -19.72 -8.22
CA ALA A 302 1.10 -19.61 -7.99
C ALA A 302 1.71 -18.34 -8.63
N GLU A 303 1.18 -17.89 -9.79
CA GLU A 303 1.58 -16.65 -10.44
C GLU A 303 1.12 -15.42 -9.62
N GLY A 304 -0.14 -15.39 -9.17
CA GLY A 304 -0.70 -14.30 -8.36
C GLY A 304 0.00 -14.11 -7.03
N MET A 305 0.63 -15.16 -6.50
CA MET A 305 1.42 -15.10 -5.26
C MET A 305 2.78 -14.44 -5.43
N LYS A 306 3.30 -14.32 -6.65
CA LYS A 306 4.59 -13.66 -6.90
C LYS A 306 4.47 -12.16 -6.63
N PHE A 307 5.51 -11.61 -6.03
CA PHE A 307 5.58 -10.15 -5.79
C PHE A 307 5.55 -9.37 -7.11
N GLU A 308 6.21 -9.90 -8.14
CA GLU A 308 6.32 -9.31 -9.47
C GLU A 308 4.94 -9.14 -10.13
N PHE A 309 4.01 -10.06 -9.91
CA PHE A 309 2.66 -9.97 -10.48
C PHE A 309 1.96 -8.65 -10.14
N ARG A 310 2.02 -8.23 -8.88
CA ARG A 310 1.40 -6.97 -8.44
C ARG A 310 2.07 -5.76 -9.05
N THR A 311 3.40 -5.82 -9.17
CA THR A 311 4.20 -4.78 -9.80
C THR A 311 3.89 -4.66 -11.29
N GLU A 312 3.82 -5.78 -12.01
CA GLU A 312 3.41 -5.80 -13.42
C GLU A 312 2.02 -5.20 -13.62
N MET A 313 1.03 -5.57 -12.78
CA MET A 313 -0.33 -5.03 -12.89
C MET A 313 -0.38 -3.52 -12.68
N LEU A 314 0.39 -2.97 -11.73
CA LEU A 314 0.49 -1.53 -11.55
C LEU A 314 1.13 -0.85 -12.79
N TYR A 315 2.22 -1.42 -13.32
CA TYR A 315 2.85 -0.84 -14.50
C TYR A 315 1.98 -0.93 -15.76
N LEU A 316 1.16 -1.96 -15.90
CA LEU A 316 0.17 -2.04 -16.97
C LEU A 316 -0.92 -0.97 -16.84
N ASP A 317 -1.42 -0.74 -15.62
CA ASP A 317 -2.36 0.36 -15.34
C ASP A 317 -1.72 1.73 -15.61
N LEU A 318 -0.46 1.92 -15.20
CA LEU A 318 0.33 3.11 -15.48
C LEU A 318 0.51 3.35 -17.00
N TYR A 319 0.80 2.29 -17.76
CA TYR A 319 0.94 2.37 -19.21
C TYR A 319 -0.35 2.83 -19.87
N GLU A 320 -1.49 2.23 -19.50
CA GLU A 320 -2.80 2.63 -20.01
C GLU A 320 -3.13 4.09 -19.69
N ALA A 321 -2.74 4.55 -18.50
CA ALA A 321 -2.94 5.94 -18.12
C ALA A 321 -2.06 6.91 -18.94
N LEU A 322 -0.77 6.59 -19.11
CA LEU A 322 0.18 7.45 -19.84
C LEU A 322 -0.05 7.48 -21.35
N VAL A 323 -0.50 6.38 -21.94
CA VAL A 323 -0.64 6.25 -23.40
C VAL A 323 -2.06 6.48 -23.86
N ASN A 324 -3.04 5.94 -23.15
CA ASN A 324 -4.45 5.94 -23.55
C ASN A 324 -5.33 6.88 -22.71
N GLY A 325 -4.76 7.59 -21.72
CA GLY A 325 -5.50 8.54 -20.88
C GLY A 325 -6.48 7.87 -19.92
N LYS A 326 -6.33 6.56 -19.65
CA LYS A 326 -7.16 5.85 -18.68
C LYS A 326 -6.92 6.40 -17.28
N LYS A 327 -7.97 6.47 -16.47
CA LYS A 327 -7.85 6.82 -15.05
C LYS A 327 -7.07 5.74 -14.31
N LEU A 328 -6.05 6.12 -13.53
CA LEU A 328 -5.31 5.20 -12.67
C LEU A 328 -6.24 4.51 -11.65
N GLU A 329 -5.93 3.28 -11.28
CA GLU A 329 -6.62 2.59 -10.19
C GLU A 329 -6.32 3.23 -8.82
N VAL A 330 -5.10 3.71 -8.62
CA VAL A 330 -4.68 4.42 -7.40
C VAL A 330 -4.74 5.93 -7.64
N GLN A 331 -5.63 6.63 -6.92
CA GLN A 331 -5.82 8.06 -7.06
C GLN A 331 -5.02 8.85 -6.03
N PHE A 332 -4.64 10.07 -6.37
CA PHE A 332 -3.85 10.94 -5.50
C PHE A 332 -4.56 11.26 -4.16
N ASP A 333 -5.85 11.55 -4.21
CA ASP A 333 -6.67 11.85 -3.03
C ASP A 333 -6.80 10.64 -2.07
N GLU A 334 -6.78 9.43 -2.59
CA GLU A 334 -6.78 8.21 -1.79
C GLU A 334 -5.47 8.06 -1.00
N VAL A 335 -4.33 8.36 -1.64
CA VAL A 335 -3.02 8.34 -0.97
C VAL A 335 -2.88 9.53 -0.01
N ARG A 336 -3.44 10.70 -0.35
CA ARG A 336 -3.52 11.85 0.58
C ARG A 336 -4.26 11.45 1.88
N ARG A 337 -5.40 10.76 1.77
CA ARG A 337 -6.14 10.22 2.93
C ARG A 337 -5.29 9.29 3.77
N GLN A 338 -4.51 8.44 3.13
CA GLN A 338 -3.56 7.56 3.81
C GLN A 338 -2.54 8.34 4.64
N ILE A 339 -1.94 9.41 4.08
CA ILE A 339 -0.99 10.26 4.80
C ILE A 339 -1.67 11.00 5.95
N MET A 340 -2.92 11.45 5.80
CA MET A 340 -3.71 12.04 6.88
C MET A 340 -3.83 11.09 8.09
N VAL A 341 -4.13 9.82 7.84
CA VAL A 341 -4.23 8.81 8.90
C VAL A 341 -2.85 8.56 9.54
N ILE A 342 -1.79 8.45 8.74
CA ILE A 342 -0.43 8.25 9.24
C ILE A 342 0.02 9.42 10.13
N GLU A 343 -0.18 10.66 9.68
CA GLU A 343 0.17 11.85 10.45
C GLU A 343 -0.60 11.92 11.78
N GLU A 344 -1.90 11.60 11.77
CA GLU A 344 -2.71 11.55 12.98
C GLU A 344 -2.23 10.44 13.95
N CYS A 345 -1.83 9.27 13.45
CA CYS A 345 -1.26 8.20 14.27
C CYS A 345 0.02 8.66 14.97
N HIS A 346 0.93 9.32 14.27
CA HIS A 346 2.16 9.87 14.86
C HIS A 346 1.85 11.00 15.85
N ARG A 347 0.85 11.84 15.58
CA ARG A 347 0.41 12.90 16.52
C ARG A 347 -0.11 12.32 17.83
N GLN A 348 -0.81 11.19 17.80
CA GLN A 348 -1.30 10.50 19.00
C GLN A 348 -0.18 9.80 19.78
N ASN A 349 0.93 9.46 19.13
CA ASN A 349 2.02 8.68 19.71
C ASN A 349 3.38 9.35 19.47
N PRO A 350 3.69 10.45 20.16
CA PRO A 350 4.98 11.10 20.02
C PRO A 350 6.08 10.24 20.66
N LEU A 351 6.85 9.53 19.85
CA LEU A 351 8.03 8.79 20.29
C LEU A 351 9.22 9.74 20.46
N SER A 352 10.13 9.41 21.40
CA SER A 352 11.39 10.16 21.55
C SER A 352 12.22 10.06 20.27
N ARG A 353 12.90 11.15 19.92
CA ARG A 353 13.89 11.19 18.85
C ARG A 353 15.28 11.01 19.45
N ASP A 354 15.85 9.84 19.27
CA ASP A 354 17.12 9.47 19.86
C ASP A 354 18.29 9.63 18.88
N PHE A 355 17.98 9.85 17.60
CA PHE A 355 18.96 9.98 16.52
C PHE A 355 18.70 11.23 15.69
N GLU A 356 19.78 11.88 15.31
CA GLU A 356 19.80 13.05 14.44
C GLU A 356 20.57 12.73 13.14
N PRO A 357 20.35 13.47 12.05
CA PRO A 357 21.18 13.33 10.85
C PRO A 357 22.65 13.50 11.18
N GLU A 358 23.50 12.64 10.65
CA GLU A 358 24.95 12.85 10.70
C GLU A 358 25.31 14.15 9.97
N ALA A 359 26.17 14.97 10.58
CA ALA A 359 26.55 16.29 10.09
C ALA A 359 27.36 16.24 8.78
#